data_2738fe5e13f5321d3c2ad41a4d6b70f6
#
_entry.id   2738fe5e13f5321d3c2ad41a4d6b70f6
#
_cell.length_a   1.000
_cell.length_b   1.000
_cell.length_c   1.000
_cell.angle_alpha   90.00
_cell.angle_beta   90.00
_cell.angle_gamma   90.00
#
_symmetry.space_group_name_H-M   'P 1'
#
loop_
_entity.id
_entity.type
_entity.pdbx_description
1 polymer ?
#
loop_
_entity_poly.entity_id
_entity_poly.type
_entity_poly.pdbx_seq_one_letter_code
_entity_poly.pdbx_strand_id
1 'polypeptide(L)'
;MKYKAIIAALALQLCVTLTVQAETVHLSAAASMTDALKEIITSFTNTHPEAQIRPNFASSGSLAKQIEQGAPADVYISANPKWMHYLLEKQLIAPKTDRIFAYNKLVFVGEKRSTPLSLNKLAGLDRIALGSPQSVPAGQYAKQALERAKVYKILEQQRKLVMAKDVRQALLYADRGEVDGAFVYQTDALLARNAEVLFTVPDDLYDRVAYPLGLTVAGIKKGAAKALYEYMSSPEAQAVLQKHGFEVEE
;
A
#
# COMPACT_ATOMS: atom_id res chain seq x y z
N MET A 1 -29.44 62.52 12.30
CA MET A 1 -28.75 61.49 13.09
C MET A 1 -29.30 60.09 12.91
N LYS A 2 -30.47 59.81 12.37
CA LYS A 2 -31.09 58.45 12.22
C LYS A 2 -30.54 57.66 11.04
N TYR A 3 -29.96 58.26 10.01
CA TYR A 3 -29.43 57.53 8.83
C TYR A 3 -28.03 56.99 9.01
N LYS A 4 -27.21 57.49 9.93
CA LYS A 4 -25.86 56.98 10.20
C LYS A 4 -25.89 55.68 10.99
N ALA A 5 -26.95 55.42 11.78
CA ALA A 5 -27.11 54.16 12.53
C ALA A 5 -27.56 52.99 11.64
N ILE A 6 -28.28 53.27 10.55
CA ILE A 6 -28.77 52.22 9.63
C ILE A 6 -27.64 51.70 8.73
N ILE A 7 -26.68 52.55 8.34
CA ILE A 7 -25.55 52.19 7.51
C ILE A 7 -24.55 51.32 8.31
N ALA A 8 -24.39 51.60 9.61
CA ALA A 8 -23.53 50.78 10.48
C ALA A 8 -24.09 49.36 10.76
N ALA A 9 -25.42 49.21 10.78
CA ALA A 9 -26.08 47.92 10.96
C ALA A 9 -26.03 47.02 9.70
N LEU A 10 -25.98 47.62 8.49
CA LEU A 10 -25.87 46.85 7.24
C LEU A 10 -24.46 46.37 6.94
N ALA A 11 -23.43 47.04 7.50
CA ALA A 11 -22.02 46.61 7.32
C ALA A 11 -21.62 45.42 8.19
N LEU A 12 -22.42 45.03 9.20
CA LEU A 12 -22.11 43.95 10.14
C LEU A 12 -22.70 42.59 9.72
N GLN A 13 -23.43 42.51 8.63
CA GLN A 13 -24.12 41.28 8.21
C GLN A 13 -23.48 40.52 7.05
N LEU A 14 -22.28 40.89 6.59
CA LEU A 14 -21.66 40.23 5.43
C LEU A 14 -20.35 39.48 5.76
N CYS A 15 -20.18 39.03 7.01
CA CYS A 15 -19.26 37.95 7.30
C CYS A 15 -19.97 36.61 7.09
N VAL A 16 -20.30 36.28 5.83
CA VAL A 16 -20.61 34.90 5.45
C VAL A 16 -19.31 34.13 5.62
N THR A 17 -19.14 33.49 6.77
CA THR A 17 -18.12 32.46 6.93
C THR A 17 -18.48 31.34 5.95
N LEU A 18 -17.85 31.34 4.78
CA LEU A 18 -17.82 30.18 3.91
C LEU A 18 -17.16 29.04 4.72
N THR A 19 -17.98 28.25 5.40
CA THR A 19 -17.52 27.00 5.95
C THR A 19 -17.11 26.13 4.76
N VAL A 20 -15.81 26.08 4.46
CA VAL A 20 -15.27 25.12 3.52
C VAL A 20 -15.52 23.75 4.15
N GLN A 21 -16.56 23.08 3.67
CA GLN A 21 -16.83 21.72 4.10
C GLN A 21 -15.70 20.84 3.57
N ALA A 22 -14.96 20.19 4.48
CA ALA A 22 -13.85 19.34 4.10
C ALA A 22 -14.33 18.21 3.18
N GLU A 23 -13.71 18.10 2.00
CA GLU A 23 -14.01 17.03 1.05
C GLU A 23 -13.37 15.73 1.52
N THR A 24 -14.20 14.70 1.77
CA THR A 24 -13.70 13.38 2.20
C THR A 24 -13.16 12.60 1.01
N VAL A 25 -11.90 12.16 1.11
CA VAL A 25 -11.20 11.31 0.15
C VAL A 25 -10.95 9.93 0.75
N HIS A 26 -11.46 8.89 0.11
CA HIS A 26 -11.22 7.50 0.49
C HIS A 26 -10.00 6.97 -0.26
N LEU A 27 -8.91 6.71 0.48
CA LEU A 27 -7.67 6.14 -0.05
C LEU A 27 -7.63 4.64 0.24
N SER A 28 -7.69 3.80 -0.79
CA SER A 28 -7.50 2.35 -0.68
C SER A 28 -6.09 1.98 -1.10
N ALA A 29 -5.24 1.50 -0.18
CA ALA A 29 -3.83 1.27 -0.45
C ALA A 29 -3.29 -0.04 0.14
N ALA A 30 -2.31 -0.62 -0.54
CA ALA A 30 -1.63 -1.83 -0.10
C ALA A 30 -1.09 -1.68 1.33
N ALA A 31 -1.27 -2.72 2.15
CA ALA A 31 -0.91 -2.74 3.58
C ALA A 31 0.57 -2.42 3.84
N SER A 32 1.48 -2.78 2.92
CA SER A 32 2.91 -2.47 3.00
C SER A 32 3.21 -0.97 3.01
N MET A 33 2.32 -0.13 2.47
CA MET A 33 2.50 1.33 2.40
C MET A 33 1.93 2.09 3.61
N THR A 34 1.40 1.39 4.61
CA THR A 34 0.66 2.00 5.73
C THR A 34 1.41 3.15 6.39
N ASP A 35 2.69 2.95 6.74
CA ASP A 35 3.44 3.94 7.53
C ASP A 35 3.89 5.12 6.66
N ALA A 36 4.38 4.86 5.45
CA ALA A 36 4.74 5.90 4.50
C ALA A 36 3.53 6.77 4.12
N LEU A 37 2.38 6.14 3.82
CA LEU A 37 1.19 6.90 3.43
C LEU A 37 0.57 7.68 4.59
N LYS A 38 0.67 7.21 5.83
CA LYS A 38 0.25 8.01 6.99
C LYS A 38 1.08 9.29 7.12
N GLU A 39 2.40 9.22 6.90
CA GLU A 39 3.28 10.38 6.91
C GLU A 39 2.96 11.32 5.72
N ILE A 40 2.81 10.79 4.51
CA ILE A 40 2.40 11.56 3.32
C ILE A 40 1.05 12.25 3.54
N ILE A 41 0.05 11.54 4.07
CA ILE A 41 -1.27 12.10 4.37
C ILE A 41 -1.16 13.27 5.37
N THR A 42 -0.34 13.11 6.41
CA THR A 42 -0.11 14.17 7.39
C THR A 42 0.49 15.41 6.73
N SER A 43 1.52 15.24 5.91
CA SER A 43 2.15 16.36 5.16
C SER A 43 1.17 17.01 4.19
N PHE A 44 0.40 16.21 3.46
CA PHE A 44 -0.63 16.69 2.54
C PHE A 44 -1.71 17.52 3.25
N THR A 45 -2.27 17.02 4.36
CA THR A 45 -3.36 17.71 5.07
C THR A 45 -2.92 19.01 5.75
N ASN A 46 -1.63 19.15 6.07
CA ASN A 46 -1.08 20.42 6.57
C ASN A 46 -1.16 21.56 5.53
N THR A 47 -1.08 21.23 4.25
CA THR A 47 -1.18 22.20 3.15
C THR A 47 -2.56 22.23 2.48
N HIS A 48 -3.40 21.23 2.76
CA HIS A 48 -4.76 21.08 2.22
C HIS A 48 -5.78 20.82 3.35
N PRO A 49 -6.01 21.80 4.23
CA PRO A 49 -6.89 21.63 5.40
C PRO A 49 -8.36 21.38 5.03
N GLU A 50 -8.75 21.67 3.79
CA GLU A 50 -10.05 21.38 3.21
C GLU A 50 -10.25 19.91 2.85
N ALA A 51 -9.20 19.07 2.91
CA ALA A 51 -9.26 17.65 2.58
C ALA A 51 -9.28 16.78 3.85
N GLN A 52 -10.23 15.87 3.93
CA GLN A 52 -10.24 14.80 4.95
C GLN A 52 -9.91 13.46 4.32
N ILE A 53 -8.71 12.92 4.58
CA ILE A 53 -8.31 11.64 4.02
C ILE A 53 -8.72 10.49 4.94
N ARG A 54 -9.43 9.49 4.38
CA ARG A 54 -9.83 8.26 5.05
C ARG A 54 -9.12 7.07 4.43
N PRO A 55 -7.96 6.63 4.99
CA PRO A 55 -7.22 5.51 4.45
C PRO A 55 -7.84 4.17 4.85
N ASN A 56 -7.83 3.22 3.91
CA ASN A 56 -8.13 1.80 4.10
C ASN A 56 -6.94 0.98 3.63
N PHE A 57 -6.26 0.30 4.56
CA PHE A 57 -5.06 -0.49 4.28
C PHE A 57 -5.37 -1.99 4.39
N ALA A 58 -5.18 -2.70 3.28
CA ALA A 58 -5.37 -4.16 3.21
C ALA A 58 -4.56 -4.74 2.05
N SER A 59 -4.73 -6.04 1.77
CA SER A 59 -4.13 -6.61 0.56
C SER A 59 -4.74 -5.99 -0.70
N SER A 60 -3.91 -5.76 -1.72
CA SER A 60 -4.35 -5.08 -2.94
C SER A 60 -5.53 -5.77 -3.62
N GLY A 61 -5.54 -7.11 -3.66
CA GLY A 61 -6.63 -7.85 -4.25
C GLY A 61 -7.92 -7.77 -3.45
N SER A 62 -7.85 -7.74 -2.10
CA SER A 62 -9.03 -7.54 -1.27
C SER A 62 -9.62 -6.15 -1.50
N LEU A 63 -8.79 -5.12 -1.56
CA LEU A 63 -9.22 -3.75 -1.86
C LEU A 63 -9.84 -3.64 -3.26
N ALA A 64 -9.21 -4.24 -4.27
CA ALA A 64 -9.75 -4.25 -5.63
C ALA A 64 -11.14 -4.89 -5.71
N LYS A 65 -11.35 -6.02 -5.03
CA LYS A 65 -12.66 -6.65 -4.94
C LYS A 65 -13.68 -5.83 -4.17
N GLN A 66 -13.27 -5.15 -3.10
CA GLN A 66 -14.14 -4.22 -2.36
C GLN A 66 -14.57 -3.05 -3.27
N ILE A 67 -13.66 -2.48 -4.05
CA ILE A 67 -13.97 -1.41 -5.02
C ILE A 67 -14.95 -1.93 -6.09
N GLU A 68 -14.73 -3.12 -6.64
CA GLU A 68 -15.66 -3.74 -7.59
C GLU A 68 -17.07 -3.94 -6.98
N GLN A 69 -17.14 -4.24 -5.68
CA GLN A 69 -18.40 -4.41 -4.94
C GLN A 69 -19.05 -3.08 -4.49
N GLY A 70 -18.47 -1.93 -4.91
CA GLY A 70 -19.01 -0.61 -4.62
C GLY A 70 -18.54 0.02 -3.31
N ALA A 71 -17.52 -0.52 -2.65
CA ALA A 71 -16.92 0.16 -1.49
C ALA A 71 -16.33 1.52 -1.91
N PRO A 72 -16.52 2.58 -1.10
CA PRO A 72 -15.99 3.90 -1.41
C PRO A 72 -14.47 3.87 -1.56
N ALA A 73 -13.98 4.32 -2.73
CA ALA A 73 -12.57 4.54 -2.99
C ALA A 73 -12.42 5.65 -4.03
N ASP A 74 -11.57 6.61 -3.75
CA ASP A 74 -11.28 7.73 -4.65
C ASP A 74 -9.88 7.58 -5.27
N VAL A 75 -8.93 7.09 -4.46
CA VAL A 75 -7.56 6.78 -4.88
C VAL A 75 -7.29 5.31 -4.55
N TYR A 76 -6.67 4.58 -5.47
CA TYR A 76 -6.26 3.20 -5.28
C TYR A 76 -4.76 3.03 -5.52
N ILE A 77 -4.05 2.37 -4.59
CA ILE A 77 -2.64 2.02 -4.69
C ILE A 77 -2.47 0.53 -4.48
N SER A 78 -1.98 -0.15 -5.50
CA SER A 78 -1.71 -1.58 -5.47
C SER A 78 -0.21 -1.85 -5.24
N ALA A 79 0.14 -3.00 -4.66
CA ALA A 79 1.50 -3.49 -4.56
C ALA A 79 1.88 -4.42 -5.74
N ASN A 80 1.06 -4.49 -6.77
CA ASN A 80 1.43 -5.05 -8.07
C ASN A 80 0.50 -4.55 -9.20
N PRO A 81 0.96 -4.57 -10.47
CA PRO A 81 0.16 -4.14 -11.62
C PRO A 81 -1.11 -4.97 -11.86
N LYS A 82 -1.11 -6.26 -11.50
CA LYS A 82 -2.24 -7.17 -11.75
C LYS A 82 -3.57 -6.63 -11.22
N TRP A 83 -3.58 -6.12 -9.99
CA TRP A 83 -4.81 -5.63 -9.37
C TRP A 83 -5.24 -4.25 -9.87
N MET A 84 -4.28 -3.44 -10.34
CA MET A 84 -4.60 -2.20 -11.07
C MET A 84 -5.24 -2.54 -12.43
N HIS A 85 -4.65 -3.45 -13.20
CA HIS A 85 -5.22 -3.92 -14.47
C HIS A 85 -6.61 -4.51 -14.29
N TYR A 86 -6.81 -5.31 -13.23
CA TYR A 86 -8.13 -5.84 -12.89
C TYR A 86 -9.20 -4.74 -12.78
N LEU A 87 -8.91 -3.63 -12.08
CA LEU A 87 -9.84 -2.51 -11.95
C LEU A 87 -9.97 -1.68 -13.24
N LEU A 88 -8.91 -1.57 -14.04
CA LEU A 88 -8.95 -0.93 -15.35
C LEU A 88 -9.87 -1.70 -16.31
N GLU A 89 -9.77 -3.03 -16.38
CA GLU A 89 -10.66 -3.89 -17.17
C GLU A 89 -12.13 -3.75 -16.76
N LYS A 90 -12.39 -3.52 -15.46
CA LYS A 90 -13.73 -3.24 -14.92
C LYS A 90 -14.17 -1.78 -15.11
N GLN A 91 -13.35 -0.94 -15.74
CA GLN A 91 -13.61 0.50 -15.93
C GLN A 91 -13.87 1.25 -14.60
N LEU A 92 -13.20 0.83 -13.52
CA LEU A 92 -13.32 1.43 -12.19
C LEU A 92 -12.20 2.41 -11.88
N ILE A 93 -11.10 2.39 -12.65
CA ILE A 93 -10.03 3.39 -12.64
C ILE A 93 -10.26 4.36 -13.80
N ALA A 94 -10.08 5.65 -13.54
CA ALA A 94 -10.21 6.68 -14.55
C ALA A 94 -9.08 6.55 -15.59
N PRO A 95 -9.40 6.61 -16.90
CA PRO A 95 -8.42 6.42 -17.95
C PRO A 95 -7.22 7.37 -17.82
N LYS A 96 -6.00 6.85 -18.07
CA LYS A 96 -4.74 7.60 -18.07
C LYS A 96 -4.36 8.19 -16.69
N THR A 97 -4.91 7.66 -15.61
CA THR A 97 -4.51 8.05 -14.25
C THR A 97 -3.63 7.01 -13.58
N ASP A 98 -3.48 5.83 -14.15
CA ASP A 98 -2.61 4.80 -13.63
C ASP A 98 -1.14 5.12 -13.95
N ARG A 99 -0.32 5.18 -12.91
CA ARG A 99 1.14 5.35 -13.02
C ARG A 99 1.85 4.59 -11.93
N ILE A 100 3.11 4.24 -12.16
CA ILE A 100 3.94 3.65 -11.10
C ILE A 100 4.31 4.74 -10.09
N PHE A 101 4.17 4.40 -8.83
CA PHE A 101 4.37 5.31 -7.70
C PHE A 101 5.65 4.97 -6.93
N ALA A 102 5.97 3.67 -6.81
CA ALA A 102 7.15 3.19 -6.10
C ALA A 102 7.49 1.76 -6.53
N TYR A 103 8.67 1.30 -6.13
CA TYR A 103 9.13 -0.08 -6.27
C TYR A 103 9.61 -0.63 -4.94
N ASN A 104 9.78 -1.97 -4.87
CA ASN A 104 10.22 -2.66 -3.67
C ASN A 104 10.95 -3.97 -4.03
N LYS A 105 11.48 -4.66 -3.03
CA LYS A 105 12.12 -5.96 -3.17
C LYS A 105 11.47 -6.99 -2.26
N LEU A 106 11.47 -8.24 -2.70
CA LEU A 106 10.99 -9.35 -1.90
C LEU A 106 12.15 -9.91 -1.07
N VAL A 107 11.90 -10.10 0.22
CA VAL A 107 12.85 -10.68 1.16
C VAL A 107 12.21 -11.82 1.95
N PHE A 108 13.04 -12.69 2.52
CA PHE A 108 12.62 -13.69 3.48
C PHE A 108 13.17 -13.31 4.86
N VAL A 109 12.28 -13.19 5.83
CA VAL A 109 12.61 -12.80 7.21
C VAL A 109 12.32 -13.94 8.18
N GLY A 110 13.00 -13.95 9.30
CA GLY A 110 12.79 -14.93 10.38
C GLY A 110 13.80 -14.71 11.49
N GLU A 111 13.84 -15.63 12.46
CA GLU A 111 14.83 -15.60 13.51
C GLU A 111 16.24 -15.79 12.95
N LYS A 112 17.22 -15.09 13.52
CA LYS A 112 18.62 -15.19 13.13
C LYS A 112 19.12 -16.63 13.20
N ARG A 113 19.80 -17.07 12.16
CA ARG A 113 20.31 -18.42 12.01
C ARG A 113 21.82 -18.42 11.83
N SER A 114 22.51 -19.39 12.45
CA SER A 114 23.96 -19.60 12.26
C SER A 114 24.31 -20.08 10.85
N THR A 115 23.39 -20.79 10.19
CA THR A 115 23.58 -21.31 8.82
C THR A 115 22.84 -20.43 7.81
N PRO A 116 23.49 -19.92 6.75
CA PRO A 116 22.83 -19.17 5.70
C PRO A 116 21.67 -19.95 5.06
N LEU A 117 20.54 -19.26 4.90
CA LEU A 117 19.34 -19.78 4.29
C LEU A 117 19.23 -19.31 2.83
N SER A 118 18.53 -20.08 2.01
CA SER A 118 18.21 -19.74 0.61
C SER A 118 16.92 -20.43 0.22
N LEU A 119 16.33 -20.05 -0.93
CA LEU A 119 15.08 -20.65 -1.42
C LEU A 119 15.11 -22.18 -1.44
N ASN A 120 16.21 -22.78 -1.90
CA ASN A 120 16.34 -24.23 -2.01
C ASN A 120 16.42 -24.95 -0.65
N LYS A 121 16.74 -24.22 0.42
CA LYS A 121 16.81 -24.77 1.79
C LYS A 121 15.49 -24.64 2.56
N LEU A 122 14.49 -23.97 2.02
CA LEU A 122 13.21 -23.73 2.68
C LEU A 122 12.43 -25.01 2.97
N ALA A 123 12.64 -26.06 2.18
CA ALA A 123 12.02 -27.37 2.43
C ALA A 123 12.44 -27.98 3.80
N GLY A 124 13.55 -27.55 4.37
CA GLY A 124 14.01 -27.93 5.71
C GLY A 124 13.34 -27.17 6.86
N LEU A 125 12.53 -26.16 6.59
CA LEU A 125 11.73 -25.43 7.60
C LEU A 125 10.40 -26.14 7.82
N ASP A 126 9.74 -25.87 8.95
CA ASP A 126 8.45 -26.48 9.28
C ASP A 126 7.27 -25.60 8.85
N ARG A 127 7.38 -24.26 9.07
CA ARG A 127 6.29 -23.31 8.81
C ARG A 127 6.82 -22.03 8.15
N ILE A 128 6.27 -21.70 7.01
CA ILE A 128 6.65 -20.51 6.22
C ILE A 128 5.41 -19.67 5.96
N ALA A 129 5.40 -18.43 6.42
CA ALA A 129 4.31 -17.51 6.13
C ALA A 129 4.52 -16.79 4.81
N LEU A 130 3.43 -16.62 4.08
CA LEU A 130 3.32 -15.72 2.93
C LEU A 130 1.90 -15.20 2.83
N GLY A 131 1.72 -14.02 2.24
CA GLY A 131 0.39 -13.54 1.91
C GLY A 131 -0.33 -14.53 0.99
N SER A 132 -1.65 -14.70 1.15
CA SER A 132 -2.41 -15.58 0.26
C SER A 132 -2.20 -15.18 -1.21
N PRO A 133 -1.64 -16.05 -2.09
CA PRO A 133 -1.36 -15.70 -3.48
C PRO A 133 -2.60 -15.33 -4.31
N GLN A 134 -3.81 -15.64 -3.81
CA GLN A 134 -5.06 -15.31 -4.49
C GLN A 134 -5.37 -13.80 -4.43
N SER A 135 -4.89 -13.07 -3.39
CA SER A 135 -5.24 -11.66 -3.18
C SER A 135 -4.08 -10.78 -2.69
N VAL A 136 -3.00 -11.36 -2.16
CA VAL A 136 -1.89 -10.61 -1.58
C VAL A 136 -0.71 -10.55 -2.55
N PRO A 137 -0.31 -9.36 -3.04
CA PRO A 137 0.80 -9.21 -3.98
C PRO A 137 2.11 -9.86 -3.51
N ALA A 138 2.56 -9.61 -2.27
CA ALA A 138 3.77 -10.23 -1.73
C ALA A 138 3.73 -11.76 -1.81
N GLY A 139 2.57 -12.37 -1.56
CA GLY A 139 2.37 -13.81 -1.73
C GLY A 139 2.37 -14.27 -3.19
N GLN A 140 1.91 -13.43 -4.11
CA GLN A 140 1.99 -13.71 -5.56
C GLN A 140 3.45 -13.73 -6.03
N TYR A 141 4.26 -12.74 -5.64
CA TYR A 141 5.69 -12.71 -5.93
C TYR A 141 6.45 -13.85 -5.25
N ALA A 142 6.13 -14.16 -3.98
CA ALA A 142 6.71 -15.30 -3.27
C ALA A 142 6.40 -16.62 -3.99
N LYS A 143 5.15 -16.81 -4.45
CA LYS A 143 4.77 -17.98 -5.22
C LYS A 143 5.55 -18.07 -6.54
N GLN A 144 5.67 -16.98 -7.31
CA GLN A 144 6.47 -16.95 -8.53
C GLN A 144 7.91 -17.38 -8.26
N ALA A 145 8.57 -16.80 -7.25
CA ALA A 145 9.94 -17.13 -6.89
C ALA A 145 10.10 -18.60 -6.51
N LEU A 146 9.21 -19.11 -5.66
CA LEU A 146 9.22 -20.49 -5.22
C LEU A 146 8.91 -21.49 -6.35
N GLU A 147 8.04 -21.12 -7.32
CA GLU A 147 7.74 -21.94 -8.50
C GLU A 147 8.94 -21.98 -9.45
N ARG A 148 9.58 -20.82 -9.74
CA ARG A 148 10.80 -20.77 -10.57
C ARG A 148 11.96 -21.54 -9.93
N ALA A 149 12.06 -21.49 -8.59
CA ALA A 149 13.01 -22.29 -7.82
C ALA A 149 12.61 -23.78 -7.65
N LYS A 150 11.43 -24.18 -8.16
CA LYS A 150 10.88 -25.56 -8.06
C LYS A 150 10.61 -26.03 -6.62
N VAL A 151 10.42 -25.11 -5.67
CA VAL A 151 10.23 -25.41 -4.25
C VAL A 151 8.75 -25.31 -3.83
N TYR A 152 7.92 -24.49 -4.52
CA TYR A 152 6.53 -24.23 -4.12
C TYR A 152 5.70 -25.50 -3.91
N LYS A 153 5.69 -26.42 -4.89
CA LYS A 153 4.93 -27.67 -4.81
C LYS A 153 5.37 -28.57 -3.67
N ILE A 154 6.67 -28.58 -3.34
CA ILE A 154 7.22 -29.35 -2.22
C ILE A 154 6.67 -28.81 -0.90
N LEU A 155 6.74 -27.49 -0.70
CA LEU A 155 6.24 -26.85 0.51
C LEU A 155 4.71 -27.00 0.67
N GLU A 156 3.96 -26.89 -0.45
CA GLU A 156 2.51 -27.06 -0.48
C GLU A 156 2.09 -28.50 -0.12
N GLN A 157 2.72 -29.51 -0.75
CA GLN A 157 2.47 -30.93 -0.44
C GLN A 157 2.82 -31.29 1.00
N GLN A 158 3.87 -30.70 1.54
CA GLN A 158 4.28 -30.88 2.94
C GLN A 158 3.46 -30.01 3.92
N ARG A 159 2.48 -29.22 3.44
CA ARG A 159 1.63 -28.34 4.24
C ARG A 159 2.40 -27.33 5.10
N LYS A 160 3.54 -26.86 4.61
CA LYS A 160 4.42 -25.90 5.33
C LYS A 160 4.05 -24.43 5.13
N LEU A 161 3.17 -24.14 4.17
CA LEU A 161 2.78 -22.77 3.84
C LEU A 161 1.65 -22.29 4.75
N VAL A 162 1.88 -21.18 5.46
CA VAL A 162 0.91 -20.48 6.30
C VAL A 162 0.44 -19.22 5.57
N MET A 163 -0.85 -19.18 5.21
CA MET A 163 -1.41 -18.10 4.43
C MET A 163 -1.81 -16.93 5.31
N ALA A 164 -1.25 -15.75 5.06
CA ALA A 164 -1.61 -14.50 5.73
C ALA A 164 -2.61 -13.68 4.87
N LYS A 165 -3.45 -12.88 5.53
CA LYS A 165 -4.43 -12.01 4.86
C LYS A 165 -3.79 -10.83 4.13
N ASP A 166 -2.61 -10.41 4.57
CA ASP A 166 -1.77 -9.37 3.97
C ASP A 166 -0.30 -9.57 4.39
N VAL A 167 0.61 -8.74 3.84
CA VAL A 167 2.05 -8.86 4.10
C VAL A 167 2.43 -8.50 5.54
N ARG A 168 1.69 -7.58 6.18
CA ARG A 168 1.96 -7.18 7.57
C ARG A 168 1.63 -8.31 8.54
N GLN A 169 0.59 -9.09 8.27
CA GLN A 169 0.31 -10.28 9.06
C GLN A 169 1.39 -11.36 8.85
N ALA A 170 1.91 -11.53 7.63
CA ALA A 170 3.01 -12.45 7.39
C ALA A 170 4.26 -12.05 8.19
N LEU A 171 4.64 -10.76 8.17
CA LEU A 171 5.70 -10.22 9.01
C LEU A 171 5.48 -10.53 10.49
N LEU A 172 4.27 -10.26 10.99
CA LEU A 172 3.92 -10.43 12.40
C LEU A 172 4.11 -11.88 12.86
N TYR A 173 3.75 -12.86 12.03
CA TYR A 173 3.96 -14.28 12.35
C TYR A 173 5.44 -14.61 12.51
N ALA A 174 6.30 -14.10 11.62
CA ALA A 174 7.75 -14.31 11.72
C ALA A 174 8.35 -13.57 12.91
N ASP A 175 7.94 -12.32 13.15
CA ASP A 175 8.45 -11.47 14.22
C ASP A 175 8.09 -11.98 15.63
N ARG A 176 6.99 -12.77 15.72
CA ARG A 176 6.56 -13.45 16.95
C ARG A 176 7.08 -14.88 17.10
N GLY A 177 7.84 -15.39 16.14
CA GLY A 177 8.30 -16.78 16.14
C GLY A 177 7.17 -17.81 15.94
N GLU A 178 6.01 -17.39 15.40
CA GLU A 178 4.89 -18.31 15.12
C GLU A 178 5.14 -19.18 13.88
N VAL A 179 6.12 -18.77 13.06
CA VAL A 179 6.62 -19.47 11.88
C VAL A 179 8.15 -19.36 11.82
N ASP A 180 8.82 -20.27 11.10
CA ASP A 180 10.28 -20.24 10.89
C ASP A 180 10.75 -19.05 10.05
N GLY A 181 9.86 -18.48 9.26
CA GLY A 181 10.11 -17.29 8.48
C GLY A 181 8.95 -16.93 7.57
N ALA A 182 9.04 -15.73 6.96
CA ALA A 182 7.99 -15.19 6.12
C ALA A 182 8.56 -14.47 4.90
N PHE A 183 7.83 -14.54 3.79
CA PHE A 183 8.05 -13.67 2.63
C PHE A 183 7.34 -12.33 2.84
N VAL A 184 8.12 -11.25 2.83
CA VAL A 184 7.67 -9.88 2.99
C VAL A 184 8.43 -8.96 2.04
N TYR A 185 8.07 -7.68 1.98
CA TYR A 185 8.89 -6.71 1.28
C TYR A 185 10.04 -6.20 2.16
N GLN A 186 11.09 -5.70 1.54
CA GLN A 186 12.22 -5.10 2.25
C GLN A 186 11.77 -3.96 3.15
N THR A 187 10.82 -3.13 2.73
CA THR A 187 10.25 -2.05 3.54
C THR A 187 9.49 -2.57 4.77
N ASP A 188 8.80 -3.71 4.66
CA ASP A 188 8.14 -4.32 5.80
C ASP A 188 9.15 -4.89 6.79
N ALA A 189 10.25 -5.47 6.30
CA ALA A 189 11.31 -6.02 7.14
C ALA A 189 11.97 -4.96 8.06
N LEU A 190 11.99 -3.69 7.66
CA LEU A 190 12.48 -2.57 8.51
C LEU A 190 11.65 -2.37 9.77
N LEU A 191 10.45 -2.92 9.85
CA LEU A 191 9.54 -2.80 10.99
C LEU A 191 9.62 -3.98 11.96
N ALA A 192 10.35 -5.01 11.59
CA ALA A 192 10.59 -6.18 12.44
C ALA A 192 11.34 -5.75 13.72
N ARG A 193 11.01 -6.40 14.83
CA ARG A 193 11.67 -6.18 16.12
C ARG A 193 12.57 -7.34 16.50
N ASN A 194 12.16 -8.55 16.17
CA ASN A 194 12.85 -9.79 16.50
C ASN A 194 13.29 -10.56 15.25
N ALA A 195 12.52 -10.47 14.15
CA ALA A 195 12.91 -11.10 12.90
C ALA A 195 13.95 -10.25 12.15
N GLU A 196 14.85 -10.93 11.44
CA GLU A 196 15.88 -10.32 10.59
C GLU A 196 15.68 -10.77 9.13
N VAL A 197 16.23 -10.02 8.18
CA VAL A 197 16.31 -10.47 6.79
C VAL A 197 17.31 -11.61 6.70
N LEU A 198 16.83 -12.82 6.39
CA LEU A 198 17.64 -14.01 6.25
C LEU A 198 18.26 -14.11 4.84
N PHE A 199 17.53 -13.64 3.83
CA PHE A 199 18.04 -13.44 2.46
C PHE A 199 17.10 -12.55 1.65
N THR A 200 17.66 -11.88 0.64
CA THR A 200 16.90 -11.23 -0.42
C THR A 200 16.59 -12.26 -1.50
N VAL A 201 15.35 -12.29 -1.98
CA VAL A 201 14.95 -13.17 -3.08
C VAL A 201 15.58 -12.64 -4.37
N PRO A 202 16.25 -13.48 -5.19
CA PRO A 202 16.83 -13.04 -6.45
C PRO A 202 15.77 -12.45 -7.41
N ASP A 203 16.08 -11.31 -8.01
CA ASP A 203 15.15 -10.51 -8.82
C ASP A 203 14.71 -11.23 -10.12
N ASP A 204 15.50 -12.19 -10.61
CA ASP A 204 15.18 -13.03 -11.77
C ASP A 204 14.11 -14.10 -11.50
N LEU A 205 13.80 -14.34 -10.22
CA LEU A 205 12.83 -15.35 -9.81
C LEU A 205 11.40 -14.83 -9.65
N TYR A 206 11.15 -13.53 -9.79
CA TYR A 206 9.81 -12.95 -9.71
C TYR A 206 9.75 -11.66 -10.55
N ASP A 207 8.55 -11.19 -10.86
CA ASP A 207 8.37 -9.94 -11.61
C ASP A 207 8.68 -8.75 -10.69
N ARG A 208 9.25 -7.65 -11.24
CA ARG A 208 9.59 -6.46 -10.45
C ARG A 208 8.41 -5.98 -9.63
N VAL A 209 8.62 -5.81 -8.33
CA VAL A 209 7.57 -5.29 -7.43
C VAL A 209 7.34 -3.82 -7.72
N ALA A 210 6.22 -3.50 -8.34
CA ALA A 210 5.82 -2.15 -8.69
C ALA A 210 4.49 -1.78 -8.04
N TYR A 211 4.39 -0.53 -7.58
CA TYR A 211 3.20 0.01 -6.94
C TYR A 211 2.50 0.99 -7.87
N PRO A 212 1.52 0.54 -8.67
CA PRO A 212 0.69 1.45 -9.42
C PRO A 212 -0.29 2.21 -8.50
N LEU A 213 -0.43 3.49 -8.78
CA LEU A 213 -1.37 4.44 -8.22
C LEU A 213 -2.37 4.84 -9.30
N GLY A 214 -3.66 5.00 -8.97
CA GLY A 214 -4.67 5.49 -9.89
C GLY A 214 -5.85 6.15 -9.19
N LEU A 215 -6.51 7.09 -9.88
CA LEU A 215 -7.81 7.63 -9.47
C LEU A 215 -8.93 6.70 -9.91
N THR A 216 -9.90 6.47 -9.05
CA THR A 216 -11.14 5.80 -9.47
C THR A 216 -12.00 6.75 -10.31
N VAL A 217 -13.00 6.20 -11.02
CA VAL A 217 -14.00 6.99 -11.76
C VAL A 217 -14.80 7.91 -10.83
N ALA A 218 -14.94 7.58 -9.55
CA ALA A 218 -15.53 8.45 -8.54
C ALA A 218 -14.52 9.52 -8.11
N GLY A 219 -13.28 9.14 -7.85
CA GLY A 219 -12.23 10.02 -7.32
C GLY A 219 -11.85 11.14 -8.29
N ILE A 220 -11.81 10.86 -9.61
CA ILE A 220 -11.47 11.91 -10.59
C ILE A 220 -12.45 13.09 -10.61
N LYS A 221 -13.62 12.94 -10.02
CA LYS A 221 -14.63 14.01 -9.90
C LYS A 221 -14.42 14.88 -8.67
N LYS A 222 -13.56 14.49 -7.74
CA LYS A 222 -13.28 15.20 -6.48
C LYS A 222 -11.99 16.01 -6.59
N GLY A 223 -12.06 17.29 -6.19
CA GLY A 223 -10.92 18.20 -6.19
C GLY A 223 -9.81 17.73 -5.25
N ALA A 224 -10.16 17.37 -4.02
CA ALA A 224 -9.20 16.89 -3.02
C ALA A 224 -8.56 15.54 -3.39
N ALA A 225 -9.30 14.65 -4.07
CA ALA A 225 -8.71 13.38 -4.52
C ALA A 225 -7.68 13.58 -5.64
N LYS A 226 -7.95 14.51 -6.57
CA LYS A 226 -6.98 14.92 -7.59
C LYS A 226 -5.75 15.58 -6.97
N ALA A 227 -5.95 16.49 -6.03
CA ALA A 227 -4.85 17.14 -5.32
C ALA A 227 -3.98 16.12 -4.58
N LEU A 228 -4.57 15.15 -3.87
CA LEU A 228 -3.82 14.07 -3.22
C LEU A 228 -3.06 13.22 -4.25
N TYR A 229 -3.71 12.84 -5.36
CA TYR A 229 -3.09 12.06 -6.43
C TYR A 229 -1.87 12.78 -7.02
N GLU A 230 -1.94 14.09 -7.30
CA GLU A 230 -0.81 14.88 -7.78
C GLU A 230 0.28 15.01 -6.70
N TYR A 231 -0.10 15.27 -5.44
CA TYR A 231 0.83 15.38 -4.32
C TYR A 231 1.69 14.11 -4.15
N MET A 232 1.15 12.92 -4.46
CA MET A 232 1.90 11.67 -4.40
C MET A 232 3.17 11.68 -5.29
N SER A 233 3.26 12.55 -6.30
CA SER A 233 4.46 12.71 -7.14
C SER A 233 5.34 13.88 -6.73
N SER A 234 5.01 14.59 -5.66
CA SER A 234 5.83 15.69 -5.17
C SER A 234 7.17 15.21 -4.62
N PRO A 235 8.20 16.06 -4.62
CA PRO A 235 9.48 15.73 -3.99
C PRO A 235 9.34 15.35 -2.52
N GLU A 236 8.40 15.97 -1.80
CA GLU A 236 8.10 15.68 -0.40
C GLU A 236 7.57 14.25 -0.21
N ALA A 237 6.62 13.84 -1.04
CA ALA A 237 6.07 12.48 -0.99
C ALA A 237 7.13 11.44 -1.39
N GLN A 238 7.95 11.73 -2.40
CA GLN A 238 9.06 10.87 -2.81
C GLN A 238 10.11 10.73 -1.70
N ALA A 239 10.48 11.82 -1.01
CA ALA A 239 11.40 11.77 0.12
C ALA A 239 10.87 10.90 1.27
N VAL A 240 9.56 10.96 1.55
CA VAL A 240 8.92 10.07 2.54
C VAL A 240 9.00 8.62 2.09
N LEU A 241 8.71 8.31 0.82
CA LEU A 241 8.84 6.94 0.30
C LEU A 241 10.25 6.40 0.47
N GLN A 242 11.29 7.17 0.07
CA GLN A 242 12.69 6.79 0.21
C GLN A 242 13.08 6.59 1.68
N LYS A 243 12.64 7.48 2.59
CA LYS A 243 12.82 7.34 4.04
C LYS A 243 12.27 6.01 4.56
N HIS A 244 11.15 5.54 4.02
CA HIS A 244 10.54 4.26 4.37
C HIS A 244 11.09 3.07 3.56
N GLY A 245 12.16 3.27 2.78
CA GLY A 245 12.89 2.23 2.06
C GLY A 245 12.27 1.82 0.72
N PHE A 246 11.30 2.57 0.19
CA PHE A 246 10.81 2.37 -1.16
C PHE A 246 11.79 2.94 -2.19
N GLU A 247 11.89 2.29 -3.34
CA GLU A 247 12.57 2.84 -4.51
C GLU A 247 11.57 3.70 -5.30
N VAL A 248 11.98 4.89 -5.75
CA VAL A 248 11.21 5.79 -6.62
C VAL A 248 11.95 5.96 -7.94
N GLU A 249 11.25 6.22 -9.03
CA GLU A 249 11.89 6.63 -10.29
C GLU A 249 12.39 8.08 -10.16
N GLU A 250 13.61 8.34 -10.68
CA GLU A 250 14.18 9.68 -10.81
C GLU A 250 13.54 10.46 -11.96
#